data_503df81fb985008514659e666746e5b3
#
_entry.id   503df81fb985008514659e666746e5b3
#
_cell.length_a   1.000
_cell.length_b   1.000
_cell.length_c   1.000
_cell.angle_alpha   90.00
_cell.angle_beta   90.00
_cell.angle_gamma   90.00
#
_symmetry.space_group_name_H-M   'P 1'
#
loop_
_entity.id
_entity.type
_entity.pdbx_description
1 polymer ?
#
loop_
_entity_poly.entity_id
_entity_poly.type
_entity_poly.pdbx_seq_one_letter_code
_entity_poly.pdbx_strand_id
1 'polypeptide(L)'
;MPPIFDQGNEGSCTANAGIRFFRWLALKHPTLVPGPHATLSRQAQYYWERALPWNDDTNQDAGASTRDIYRVLQVIGTCPEADDPYLPSTIYSNPGPKAVADAYHRRIKDYYRITSVQNLKLMLASGQAGTVGFALSPENAASLDAVGPSGIWTPNLTDTNANEGHETFLHGYDDSVNGGSFLFDNSWGAAWGAEGKFWMPYDFLEAFNVSQWDSWTGHLADESN
;
A
#
# COMPACT_ATOMS: atom_id res chain seq x y z
N MET A 1 -8.78 8.72 -9.94
CA MET A 1 -7.99 8.19 -8.80
C MET A 1 -7.85 9.29 -7.75
N PRO A 2 -7.86 8.96 -6.45
CA PRO A 2 -7.60 9.94 -5.40
C PRO A 2 -6.20 10.55 -5.51
N PRO A 3 -5.91 11.71 -4.88
CA PRO A 3 -4.57 12.28 -4.85
C PRO A 3 -3.53 11.31 -4.30
N ILE A 4 -2.31 11.39 -4.82
CA ILE A 4 -1.15 10.64 -4.28
C ILE A 4 -0.86 11.12 -2.86
N PHE A 5 -0.51 10.20 -1.99
CA PHE A 5 -0.09 10.51 -0.63
C PHE A 5 1.39 10.90 -0.58
N ASP A 6 1.74 11.61 0.49
CA ASP A 6 3.12 11.84 0.90
C ASP A 6 3.26 11.35 2.36
N GLN A 7 4.11 10.35 2.57
CA GLN A 7 4.37 9.79 3.90
C GLN A 7 5.40 10.62 4.70
N GLY A 8 6.10 11.54 4.03
CA GLY A 8 7.20 12.27 4.64
C GLY A 8 8.34 11.33 5.09
N ASN A 9 8.84 11.55 6.30
CA ASN A 9 9.95 10.77 6.85
C ASN A 9 9.49 9.58 7.72
N GLU A 10 8.20 9.26 7.74
CA GLU A 10 7.67 8.18 8.56
C GLU A 10 7.74 6.83 7.85
N GLY A 11 8.05 5.76 8.57
CA GLY A 11 8.08 4.38 8.09
C GLY A 11 6.69 3.80 7.76
N SER A 12 5.74 4.62 7.34
CA SER A 12 4.32 4.32 7.18
C SER A 12 3.90 3.92 5.76
N CYS A 13 4.82 3.42 4.93
CA CYS A 13 4.51 3.03 3.55
C CYS A 13 3.36 2.01 3.46
N THR A 14 3.29 1.05 4.39
CA THR A 14 2.18 0.08 4.49
C THR A 14 0.84 0.76 4.65
N ALA A 15 0.69 1.65 5.60
CA ALA A 15 -0.54 2.39 5.84
C ALA A 15 -0.93 3.27 4.64
N ASN A 16 0.05 3.92 4.01
CA ASN A 16 -0.19 4.72 2.81
C ASN A 16 -0.72 3.86 1.65
N ALA A 17 -0.08 2.72 1.37
CA ALA A 17 -0.51 1.78 0.34
C ALA A 17 -1.88 1.16 0.67
N GLY A 18 -2.10 0.74 1.93
CA GLY A 18 -3.34 0.14 2.39
C GLY A 18 -4.54 1.08 2.30
N ILE A 19 -4.38 2.32 2.74
CA ILE A 19 -5.45 3.33 2.62
C ILE A 19 -5.68 3.70 1.14
N ARG A 20 -4.64 3.71 0.32
CA ARG A 20 -4.78 3.90 -1.13
C ARG A 20 -5.61 2.79 -1.75
N PHE A 21 -5.33 1.54 -1.40
CA PHE A 21 -6.08 0.36 -1.81
C PHE A 21 -7.55 0.44 -1.35
N PHE A 22 -7.81 0.72 -0.07
CA PHE A 22 -9.18 0.81 0.44
C PHE A 22 -9.99 1.94 -0.23
N ARG A 23 -9.38 3.10 -0.46
CA ARG A 23 -10.02 4.20 -1.19
C ARG A 23 -10.36 3.80 -2.63
N TRP A 24 -9.49 3.04 -3.29
CA TRP A 24 -9.76 2.51 -4.62
C TRP A 24 -10.97 1.57 -4.60
N LEU A 25 -11.05 0.64 -3.64
CA LEU A 25 -12.22 -0.23 -3.44
C LEU A 25 -13.50 0.59 -3.20
N ALA A 26 -13.45 1.56 -2.30
CA ALA A 26 -14.60 2.39 -1.94
C ALA A 26 -15.12 3.22 -3.12
N LEU A 27 -14.23 3.72 -3.98
CA LEU A 27 -14.62 4.44 -5.19
C LEU A 27 -15.23 3.53 -6.26
N LYS A 28 -14.77 2.30 -6.33
CA LYS A 28 -15.32 1.29 -7.24
C LYS A 28 -16.70 0.79 -6.77
N HIS A 29 -16.92 0.75 -5.45
CA HIS A 29 -18.14 0.25 -4.82
C HIS A 29 -18.75 1.29 -3.85
N PRO A 30 -19.19 2.46 -4.35
CA PRO A 30 -19.58 3.59 -3.49
C PRO A 30 -20.84 3.33 -2.66
N THR A 31 -21.61 2.32 -2.99
CA THR A 31 -22.82 1.90 -2.22
C THR A 31 -22.49 0.99 -1.04
N LEU A 32 -21.34 0.35 -1.04
CA LEU A 32 -20.94 -0.62 -0.01
C LEU A 32 -20.19 0.02 1.16
N VAL A 33 -19.59 1.19 0.94
CA VAL A 33 -18.78 1.89 1.95
C VAL A 33 -19.42 3.24 2.28
N PRO A 34 -19.83 3.49 3.53
CA PRO A 34 -20.50 4.74 3.89
C PRO A 34 -19.56 5.93 3.95
N GLY A 35 -20.06 7.10 3.55
CA GLY A 35 -19.45 8.40 3.77
C GLY A 35 -18.39 8.84 2.76
N PRO A 36 -17.71 9.95 3.01
CA PRO A 36 -16.69 10.46 2.11
C PRO A 36 -15.45 9.54 2.13
N HIS A 37 -15.00 9.12 0.95
CA HIS A 37 -13.82 8.26 0.79
C HIS A 37 -12.58 9.06 0.37
N ALA A 38 -12.71 10.37 0.25
CA ALA A 38 -11.63 11.23 -0.25
C ALA A 38 -10.44 11.28 0.69
N THR A 39 -10.68 11.22 2.00
CA THR A 39 -9.67 11.34 3.04
C THR A 39 -9.92 10.32 4.15
N LEU A 40 -9.15 9.24 4.14
CA LEU A 40 -9.15 8.21 5.18
C LEU A 40 -7.81 8.25 5.92
N SER A 41 -7.83 7.95 7.22
CA SER A 41 -6.69 8.11 8.10
C SER A 41 -5.60 7.06 7.86
N ARG A 42 -4.46 7.50 7.35
CA ARG A 42 -3.22 6.71 7.28
C ARG A 42 -2.57 6.61 8.66
N GLN A 43 -2.77 7.65 9.50
CA GLN A 43 -2.25 7.71 10.86
C GLN A 43 -2.82 6.58 11.72
N ALA A 44 -4.16 6.48 11.77
CA ALA A 44 -4.85 5.42 12.49
C ALA A 44 -4.46 4.03 11.95
N GLN A 45 -4.41 3.88 10.63
CA GLN A 45 -3.98 2.64 9.98
C GLN A 45 -2.59 2.23 10.46
N TYR A 46 -1.61 3.13 10.40
CA TYR A 46 -0.23 2.87 10.81
C TYR A 46 -0.10 2.57 12.30
N TYR A 47 -0.85 3.27 13.14
CA TYR A 47 -0.90 2.95 14.57
C TYR A 47 -1.43 1.52 14.81
N TRP A 48 -2.57 1.18 14.20
CA TRP A 48 -3.20 -0.13 14.40
C TRP A 48 -2.37 -1.29 13.83
N GLU A 49 -1.66 -1.11 12.73
CA GLU A 49 -0.72 -2.11 12.21
C GLU A 49 0.36 -2.46 13.23
N ARG A 50 0.94 -1.45 13.90
CA ARG A 50 1.95 -1.64 14.94
C ARG A 50 1.38 -2.10 16.28
N ALA A 51 0.10 -1.82 16.55
CA ALA A 51 -0.60 -2.24 17.77
C ALA A 51 -1.11 -3.69 17.74
N LEU A 52 -0.94 -4.40 16.62
CA LEU A 52 -1.33 -5.80 16.54
C LEU A 52 -0.52 -6.64 17.56
N PRO A 53 -1.13 -7.67 18.21
CA PRO A 53 -0.50 -8.36 19.33
C PRO A 53 0.86 -9.01 19.07
N TRP A 54 1.19 -9.26 17.80
CA TRP A 54 2.48 -9.81 17.39
C TRP A 54 3.52 -8.75 17.03
N ASN A 55 3.13 -7.49 16.89
CA ASN A 55 4.05 -6.37 16.62
C ASN A 55 4.41 -5.63 17.91
N ASP A 56 3.40 -5.09 18.62
CA ASP A 56 3.50 -4.32 19.86
C ASP A 56 4.55 -3.18 19.82
N ASP A 57 4.63 -2.50 18.68
CA ASP A 57 5.67 -1.50 18.36
C ASP A 57 5.12 -0.07 18.26
N THR A 58 4.05 0.25 18.99
CA THR A 58 3.41 1.58 18.91
C THR A 58 4.27 2.74 19.37
N ASN A 59 5.36 2.47 20.10
CA ASN A 59 6.30 3.48 20.59
C ASN A 59 7.52 3.68 19.69
N GLN A 60 7.57 3.02 18.54
CA GLN A 60 8.66 3.10 17.58
C GLN A 60 8.11 3.32 16.17
N ASP A 61 8.90 3.98 15.32
CA ASP A 61 8.66 4.05 13.89
C ASP A 61 9.31 2.85 13.19
N ALA A 62 8.77 1.66 13.47
CA ALA A 62 9.35 0.38 13.10
C ALA A 62 8.89 -0.13 11.71
N GLY A 63 8.00 0.60 11.03
CA GLY A 63 7.30 0.07 9.88
C GLY A 63 6.23 -0.97 10.28
N ALA A 64 5.68 -1.66 9.30
CA ALA A 64 4.74 -2.76 9.51
C ALA A 64 4.84 -3.78 8.36
N SER A 65 4.22 -4.96 8.49
CA SER A 65 4.20 -5.92 7.40
C SER A 65 3.00 -5.70 6.47
N THR A 66 3.16 -6.00 5.19
CA THR A 66 2.09 -5.89 4.18
C THR A 66 0.81 -6.60 4.60
N ARG A 67 0.91 -7.78 5.19
CA ARG A 67 -0.26 -8.52 5.65
C ARG A 67 -1.04 -7.80 6.75
N ASP A 68 -0.36 -7.02 7.59
CA ASP A 68 -1.00 -6.31 8.71
C ASP A 68 -1.93 -5.20 8.23
N ILE A 69 -1.67 -4.61 7.05
CA ILE A 69 -2.61 -3.74 6.34
C ILE A 69 -4.00 -4.39 6.29
N TYR A 70 -4.05 -5.59 5.72
CA TYR A 70 -5.30 -6.29 5.46
C TYR A 70 -5.96 -6.83 6.72
N ARG A 71 -5.17 -7.21 7.71
CA ARG A 71 -5.68 -7.60 9.03
C ARG A 71 -6.36 -6.45 9.74
N VAL A 72 -5.76 -5.27 9.73
CA VAL A 72 -6.37 -4.05 10.28
C VAL A 72 -7.64 -3.71 9.51
N LEU A 73 -7.57 -3.66 8.18
CA LEU A 73 -8.74 -3.37 7.35
C LEU A 73 -9.88 -4.38 7.53
N GLN A 74 -9.58 -5.65 7.83
CA GLN A 74 -10.59 -6.68 8.08
C GLN A 74 -11.18 -6.61 9.49
N VAL A 75 -10.35 -6.45 10.51
CA VAL A 75 -10.77 -6.59 11.92
C VAL A 75 -11.25 -5.25 12.48
N ILE A 76 -10.53 -4.18 12.22
CA ILE A 76 -10.78 -2.84 12.74
C ILE A 76 -11.49 -1.99 11.67
N GLY A 77 -10.93 -1.95 10.46
CA GLY A 77 -11.37 -1.09 9.38
C GLY A 77 -10.53 0.18 9.26
N THR A 78 -11.09 1.22 8.66
CA THR A 78 -10.44 2.53 8.51
C THR A 78 -11.40 3.68 8.81
N CYS A 79 -10.92 4.76 9.43
CA CYS A 79 -11.71 5.92 9.79
C CYS A 79 -11.44 7.12 8.85
N PRO A 80 -12.31 8.15 8.88
CA PRO A 80 -12.02 9.42 8.22
C PRO A 80 -10.72 10.06 8.75
N GLU A 81 -9.99 10.74 7.88
CA GLU A 81 -8.79 11.51 8.24
C GLU A 81 -9.07 12.56 9.34
N ALA A 82 -10.30 13.11 9.37
CA ALA A 82 -10.69 14.08 10.38
C ALA A 82 -10.76 13.52 11.81
N ASP A 83 -10.85 12.20 11.97
CA ASP A 83 -10.93 11.56 13.28
C ASP A 83 -9.54 11.26 13.85
N ASP A 84 -8.56 11.10 12.99
CA ASP A 84 -7.14 10.92 13.35
C ASP A 84 -6.25 11.43 12.22
N PRO A 85 -5.94 12.74 12.19
CA PRO A 85 -5.18 13.37 11.11
C PRO A 85 -3.73 12.87 11.01
N TYR A 86 -3.22 12.76 9.78
CA TYR A 86 -1.84 12.38 9.52
C TYR A 86 -0.87 13.49 9.92
N LEU A 87 -0.31 13.38 11.11
CA LEU A 87 0.61 14.33 11.71
C LEU A 87 1.83 13.61 12.30
N PRO A 88 3.07 13.96 11.91
CA PRO A 88 4.29 13.34 12.46
C PRO A 88 4.37 13.36 13.99
N SER A 89 3.81 14.38 14.62
CA SER A 89 3.80 14.50 16.08
C SER A 89 2.90 13.49 16.82
N THR A 90 1.99 12.82 16.12
CA THR A 90 1.00 11.92 16.71
C THR A 90 1.15 10.46 16.30
N ILE A 91 2.21 10.12 15.58
CA ILE A 91 2.45 8.75 15.06
C ILE A 91 2.49 7.66 16.16
N TYR A 92 2.74 8.04 17.41
CA TYR A 92 2.72 7.15 18.58
C TYR A 92 1.42 7.23 19.39
N SER A 93 0.48 8.09 18.99
CA SER A 93 -0.76 8.31 19.73
C SER A 93 -1.83 7.31 19.33
N ASN A 94 -2.48 6.70 20.31
CA ASN A 94 -3.62 5.81 20.06
C ASN A 94 -4.79 6.60 19.45
N PRO A 95 -5.33 6.17 18.30
CA PRO A 95 -6.54 6.75 17.74
C PRO A 95 -7.70 6.75 18.75
N GLY A 96 -8.40 7.86 18.84
CA GLY A 96 -9.46 8.03 19.82
C GLY A 96 -10.68 7.12 19.60
N PRO A 97 -11.60 7.03 20.59
CA PRO A 97 -12.78 6.16 20.51
C PRO A 97 -13.67 6.43 19.28
N LYS A 98 -13.74 7.67 18.81
CA LYS A 98 -14.49 8.04 17.61
C LYS A 98 -13.87 7.40 16.37
N ALA A 99 -12.56 7.46 16.23
CA ALA A 99 -11.84 6.82 15.11
C ALA A 99 -12.11 5.31 15.05
N VAL A 100 -12.07 4.64 16.22
CA VAL A 100 -12.37 3.20 16.33
C VAL A 100 -13.83 2.90 15.94
N ALA A 101 -14.79 3.69 16.41
CA ALA A 101 -16.21 3.49 16.11
C ALA A 101 -16.50 3.70 14.63
N ASP A 102 -15.91 4.71 14.01
CA ASP A 102 -16.11 5.02 12.58
C ASP A 102 -15.38 4.02 11.67
N ALA A 103 -14.26 3.46 12.13
CA ALA A 103 -13.52 2.45 11.38
C ALA A 103 -14.33 1.16 11.16
N TYR A 104 -15.11 0.75 12.15
CA TYR A 104 -15.91 -0.47 12.09
C TYR A 104 -16.84 -0.55 10.88
N HIS A 105 -17.29 0.59 10.38
CA HIS A 105 -18.18 0.68 9.21
C HIS A 105 -17.45 0.64 7.86
N ARG A 106 -16.11 0.58 7.85
CA ARG A 106 -15.27 0.62 6.65
C ARG A 106 -14.25 -0.51 6.70
N ARG A 107 -14.74 -1.74 6.54
CA ARG A 107 -13.92 -2.95 6.60
C ARG A 107 -13.97 -3.73 5.29
N ILE A 108 -12.88 -4.44 5.01
CA ILE A 108 -12.89 -5.50 3.99
C ILE A 108 -13.47 -6.79 4.61
N LYS A 109 -14.02 -7.64 3.77
CA LYS A 109 -14.55 -8.96 4.16
C LYS A 109 -13.44 -9.99 4.28
N ASP A 110 -12.61 -10.06 3.26
CA ASP A 110 -11.55 -11.04 3.11
C ASP A 110 -10.35 -10.47 2.35
N TYR A 111 -9.23 -11.16 2.42
CA TYR A 111 -8.01 -10.80 1.71
C TYR A 111 -7.23 -12.05 1.31
N TYR A 112 -6.45 -11.94 0.24
CA TYR A 112 -5.74 -13.04 -0.39
C TYR A 112 -4.31 -12.64 -0.73
N ARG A 113 -3.41 -13.60 -0.55
CA ARG A 113 -2.03 -13.47 -0.98
C ARG A 113 -1.90 -13.81 -2.46
N ILE A 114 -1.18 -13.01 -3.21
CA ILE A 114 -0.87 -13.24 -4.62
C ILE A 114 0.58 -13.71 -4.74
N THR A 115 0.80 -14.84 -5.40
CA THR A 115 2.08 -15.56 -5.30
C THR A 115 2.84 -15.70 -6.63
N SER A 116 2.50 -14.90 -7.65
CA SER A 116 3.25 -14.87 -8.91
C SER A 116 2.95 -13.63 -9.73
N VAL A 117 3.87 -13.23 -10.60
CA VAL A 117 3.67 -12.16 -11.59
C VAL A 117 2.44 -12.46 -12.44
N GLN A 118 2.27 -13.70 -12.89
CA GLN A 118 1.10 -14.08 -13.67
C GLN A 118 -0.22 -13.89 -12.91
N ASN A 119 -0.26 -14.23 -11.62
CA ASN A 119 -1.46 -14.03 -10.80
C ASN A 119 -1.72 -12.55 -10.52
N LEU A 120 -0.69 -11.71 -10.36
CA LEU A 120 -0.85 -10.25 -10.29
C LEU A 120 -1.46 -9.70 -11.58
N LYS A 121 -0.98 -10.14 -12.75
CA LYS A 121 -1.57 -9.74 -14.05
C LYS A 121 -3.02 -10.17 -14.17
N LEU A 122 -3.37 -11.41 -13.78
CA LEU A 122 -4.75 -11.91 -13.79
C LEU A 122 -5.65 -11.12 -12.86
N MET A 123 -5.18 -10.81 -11.64
CA MET A 123 -5.89 -9.95 -10.68
C MET A 123 -6.20 -8.57 -11.30
N LEU A 124 -5.19 -7.92 -11.88
CA LEU A 124 -5.35 -6.62 -12.53
C LEU A 124 -6.28 -6.68 -13.75
N ALA A 125 -6.15 -7.72 -14.58
CA ALA A 125 -7.00 -7.94 -15.75
C ALA A 125 -8.47 -8.20 -15.37
N SER A 126 -8.73 -8.77 -14.19
CA SER A 126 -10.09 -8.91 -13.64
C SER A 126 -10.65 -7.59 -13.08
N GLY A 127 -9.87 -6.52 -13.16
CA GLY A 127 -10.25 -5.20 -12.64
C GLY A 127 -10.09 -5.07 -11.13
N GLN A 128 -9.26 -5.90 -10.50
CA GLN A 128 -8.87 -5.76 -9.11
C GLN A 128 -7.54 -4.99 -8.99
N ALA A 129 -7.22 -4.57 -7.77
CA ALA A 129 -5.95 -3.92 -7.42
C ALA A 129 -5.43 -4.52 -6.11
N GLY A 130 -4.22 -4.14 -5.70
CA GLY A 130 -3.65 -4.68 -4.47
C GLY A 130 -2.49 -3.84 -3.96
N THR A 131 -1.79 -4.35 -2.96
CA THR A 131 -0.53 -3.78 -2.49
C THR A 131 0.60 -4.79 -2.64
N VAL A 132 1.81 -4.28 -2.80
CA VAL A 132 3.00 -5.10 -2.98
C VAL A 132 4.13 -4.53 -2.14
N GLY A 133 4.61 -5.38 -1.23
CA GLY A 133 5.84 -5.17 -0.49
C GLY A 133 7.03 -5.77 -1.23
N PHE A 134 8.13 -5.06 -1.26
CA PHE A 134 9.36 -5.52 -1.88
C PHE A 134 10.58 -5.04 -1.11
N ALA A 135 11.65 -5.82 -1.23
CA ALA A 135 12.91 -5.51 -0.58
C ALA A 135 13.82 -4.67 -1.48
N LEU A 136 14.55 -3.74 -0.89
CA LEU A 136 15.47 -2.85 -1.57
C LEU A 136 16.87 -2.97 -0.98
N SER A 137 17.87 -3.04 -1.86
CA SER A 137 19.24 -2.72 -1.51
C SER A 137 19.45 -1.21 -1.48
N PRO A 138 20.52 -0.69 -0.87
CA PRO A 138 20.82 0.73 -0.91
C PRO A 138 20.93 1.31 -2.33
N GLU A 139 21.47 0.53 -3.28
CA GLU A 139 21.55 0.93 -4.69
C GLU A 139 20.17 1.04 -5.32
N ASN A 140 19.33 0.02 -5.13
CA ASN A 140 17.97 0.01 -5.67
C ASN A 140 17.07 1.05 -5.01
N ALA A 141 17.24 1.32 -3.71
CA ALA A 141 16.54 2.39 -3.02
C ALA A 141 16.91 3.77 -3.62
N ALA A 142 18.19 4.04 -3.78
CA ALA A 142 18.67 5.29 -4.39
C ALA A 142 18.20 5.45 -5.84
N SER A 143 18.16 4.37 -6.62
CA SER A 143 17.66 4.40 -8.00
C SER A 143 16.15 4.61 -8.07
N LEU A 144 15.39 4.07 -7.11
CA LEU A 144 13.95 4.30 -7.00
C LEU A 144 13.65 5.75 -6.61
N ASP A 145 14.39 6.30 -5.62
CA ASP A 145 14.26 7.70 -5.22
C ASP A 145 14.50 8.66 -6.38
N ALA A 146 15.44 8.32 -7.26
CA ALA A 146 15.81 9.10 -8.44
C ALA A 146 14.88 8.95 -9.65
N VAL A 147 13.76 8.21 -9.54
CA VAL A 147 12.83 8.05 -10.66
C VAL A 147 12.24 9.39 -11.09
N GLY A 148 12.49 9.76 -12.34
CA GLY A 148 12.05 11.03 -12.91
C GLY A 148 10.64 10.99 -13.53
N PRO A 149 10.27 12.04 -14.28
CA PRO A 149 8.90 12.24 -14.81
C PRO A 149 8.42 11.16 -15.79
N SER A 150 9.31 10.32 -16.33
CA SER A 150 8.88 9.15 -17.12
C SER A 150 8.23 8.07 -16.27
N GLY A 151 8.50 8.06 -14.96
CA GLY A 151 8.07 7.02 -14.05
C GLY A 151 8.76 5.67 -14.25
N ILE A 152 9.65 5.51 -15.22
CA ILE A 152 10.29 4.22 -15.50
C ILE A 152 11.43 4.00 -14.50
N TRP A 153 11.29 2.96 -13.68
CA TRP A 153 12.34 2.51 -12.78
C TRP A 153 13.19 1.43 -13.44
N THR A 154 14.51 1.57 -13.33
CA THR A 154 15.47 0.61 -13.85
C THR A 154 16.36 0.09 -12.71
N PRO A 155 15.89 -0.92 -11.96
CA PRO A 155 16.63 -1.48 -10.84
C PRO A 155 17.81 -2.35 -11.28
N ASN A 156 18.80 -2.48 -10.39
CA ASN A 156 19.86 -3.48 -10.54
C ASN A 156 19.34 -4.87 -10.08
N LEU A 157 19.04 -5.76 -11.03
CA LEU A 157 18.51 -7.10 -10.74
C LEU A 157 19.55 -8.06 -10.14
N THR A 158 20.81 -7.68 -10.10
CA THR A 158 21.91 -8.52 -9.57
C THR A 158 22.30 -8.15 -8.13
N ASP A 159 21.83 -7.00 -7.62
CA ASP A 159 22.11 -6.58 -6.27
C ASP A 159 21.07 -7.15 -5.28
N THR A 160 21.45 -8.22 -4.60
CA THR A 160 20.61 -8.95 -3.64
C THR A 160 20.81 -8.50 -2.18
N ASN A 161 21.56 -7.42 -1.93
CA ASN A 161 21.89 -6.95 -0.58
C ASN A 161 20.77 -6.10 0.03
N ALA A 162 19.53 -6.60 -0.03
CA ALA A 162 18.39 -5.90 0.51
C ALA A 162 18.49 -5.73 2.03
N ASN A 163 18.28 -4.50 2.50
CA ASN A 163 18.34 -4.13 3.91
C ASN A 163 17.17 -3.26 4.36
N GLU A 164 16.29 -2.89 3.46
CA GLU A 164 15.04 -2.18 3.75
C GLU A 164 13.87 -2.72 2.93
N GLY A 165 12.65 -2.43 3.35
CA GLY A 165 11.43 -2.79 2.66
C GLY A 165 10.63 -1.55 2.25
N HIS A 166 9.90 -1.65 1.15
CA HIS A 166 8.95 -0.64 0.74
C HIS A 166 7.63 -1.27 0.31
N GLU A 167 6.55 -0.54 0.54
CA GLU A 167 5.19 -0.98 0.21
C GLU A 167 4.51 0.03 -0.70
N THR A 168 3.87 -0.44 -1.77
CA THR A 168 3.21 0.43 -2.75
C THR A 168 1.89 -0.15 -3.23
N PHE A 169 1.03 0.71 -3.77
CA PHE A 169 -0.28 0.34 -4.31
C PHE A 169 -0.17 0.00 -5.80
N LEU A 170 -0.51 -1.26 -6.14
CA LEU A 170 -0.50 -1.80 -7.49
C LEU A 170 -1.88 -1.70 -8.15
N HIS A 171 -1.96 -1.08 -9.35
CA HIS A 171 -3.24 -0.90 -10.03
C HIS A 171 -3.20 -1.02 -11.55
N GLY A 172 -2.07 -1.37 -12.14
CA GLY A 172 -1.96 -1.53 -13.59
C GLY A 172 -0.76 -2.36 -14.03
N TYR A 173 -0.74 -2.73 -15.29
CA TYR A 173 0.41 -3.33 -15.95
C TYR A 173 0.42 -3.02 -17.44
N ASP A 174 1.60 -3.07 -18.06
CA ASP A 174 1.76 -2.94 -19.51
C ASP A 174 2.96 -3.78 -19.96
N ASP A 175 2.70 -4.73 -20.87
CA ASP A 175 3.71 -5.64 -21.41
C ASP A 175 4.67 -4.96 -22.38
N SER A 176 4.35 -3.74 -22.86
CA SER A 176 5.20 -2.96 -23.77
C SER A 176 6.13 -1.98 -23.04
N VAL A 177 5.88 -1.65 -21.77
CA VAL A 177 6.70 -0.73 -20.99
C VAL A 177 7.91 -1.46 -20.43
N ASN A 178 9.12 -1.05 -20.84
CA ASN A 178 10.39 -1.52 -20.31
C ASN A 178 10.51 -3.07 -20.25
N GLY A 179 10.02 -3.78 -21.29
CA GLY A 179 10.03 -5.24 -21.34
C GLY A 179 8.92 -5.93 -20.56
N GLY A 180 7.99 -5.17 -20.06
CA GLY A 180 6.86 -5.59 -19.23
C GLY A 180 6.99 -5.08 -17.80
N SER A 181 6.03 -4.26 -17.39
CA SER A 181 6.08 -3.60 -16.09
C SER A 181 4.70 -3.49 -15.43
N PHE A 182 4.72 -3.44 -14.12
CA PHE A 182 3.58 -3.06 -13.28
C PHE A 182 3.57 -1.56 -13.00
N LEU A 183 2.37 -0.98 -12.93
CA LEU A 183 2.16 0.42 -12.56
C LEU A 183 1.76 0.54 -11.10
N PHE A 184 2.53 1.31 -10.37
CA PHE A 184 2.34 1.57 -8.95
C PHE A 184 2.08 3.06 -8.65
N ASP A 185 1.23 3.31 -7.66
CA ASP A 185 1.23 4.59 -6.93
C ASP A 185 2.19 4.47 -5.73
N ASN A 186 3.13 5.40 -5.66
CA ASN A 186 4.03 5.55 -4.51
C ASN A 186 3.44 6.52 -3.48
N SER A 187 4.07 6.64 -2.33
CA SER A 187 3.69 7.50 -1.21
C SER A 187 4.70 8.63 -0.93
N TRP A 188 5.33 9.17 -1.98
CA TRP A 188 6.33 10.24 -1.89
C TRP A 188 5.85 11.55 -2.55
N GLY A 189 4.54 11.76 -2.57
CA GLY A 189 3.91 12.94 -3.15
C GLY A 189 3.83 12.93 -4.68
N ALA A 190 3.00 13.81 -5.23
CA ALA A 190 2.76 13.88 -6.67
C ALA A 190 3.90 14.53 -7.46
N ALA A 191 4.87 15.17 -6.79
CA ALA A 191 6.03 15.76 -7.45
C ALA A 191 7.12 14.72 -7.81
N TRP A 192 7.09 13.55 -7.20
CA TRP A 192 8.00 12.45 -7.46
C TRP A 192 7.52 11.60 -8.65
N GLY A 193 8.46 11.06 -9.43
CA GLY A 193 8.18 10.14 -10.54
C GLY A 193 7.21 10.69 -11.58
N ALA A 194 6.37 9.85 -12.14
CA ALA A 194 5.30 10.25 -13.06
C ALA A 194 4.04 10.62 -12.26
N GLU A 195 3.99 11.83 -11.71
CA GLU A 195 2.89 12.30 -10.87
C GLU A 195 2.63 11.35 -9.66
N GLY A 196 3.70 10.95 -8.98
CA GLY A 196 3.65 10.04 -7.84
C GLY A 196 3.56 8.55 -8.20
N LYS A 197 3.76 8.20 -9.46
CA LYS A 197 3.68 6.84 -9.98
C LYS A 197 4.99 6.38 -10.58
N PHE A 198 5.13 5.03 -10.65
CA PHE A 198 6.26 4.44 -11.33
C PHE A 198 5.92 3.08 -11.95
N TRP A 199 6.71 2.70 -12.95
CA TRP A 199 6.70 1.42 -13.60
C TRP A 199 7.83 0.55 -13.06
N MET A 200 7.49 -0.59 -12.46
CA MET A 200 8.43 -1.57 -11.95
C MET A 200 8.49 -2.76 -12.92
N PRO A 201 9.67 -3.16 -13.43
CA PRO A 201 9.79 -4.34 -14.28
C PRO A 201 9.30 -5.61 -13.57
N TYR A 202 8.63 -6.52 -14.29
CA TYR A 202 8.20 -7.81 -13.73
C TYR A 202 9.36 -8.60 -13.15
N ASP A 203 10.50 -8.57 -13.83
CA ASP A 203 11.71 -9.28 -13.44
C ASP A 203 12.23 -8.88 -12.06
N PHE A 204 12.01 -7.63 -11.63
CA PHE A 204 12.38 -7.21 -10.29
C PHE A 204 11.55 -7.93 -9.22
N LEU A 205 10.24 -8.03 -9.40
CA LEU A 205 9.40 -8.77 -8.46
C LEU A 205 9.73 -10.27 -8.49
N GLU A 206 10.02 -10.84 -9.64
CA GLU A 206 10.44 -12.23 -9.73
C GLU A 206 11.77 -12.49 -9.02
N ALA A 207 12.74 -11.58 -9.16
CA ALA A 207 14.06 -11.72 -8.54
C ALA A 207 14.03 -11.51 -7.01
N PHE A 208 13.28 -10.54 -6.51
CA PHE A 208 13.38 -10.08 -5.12
C PHE A 208 12.16 -10.40 -4.25
N ASN A 209 11.06 -10.88 -4.84
CA ASN A 209 9.86 -11.23 -4.11
C ASN A 209 9.58 -12.75 -4.08
N VAL A 210 10.46 -13.55 -4.69
CA VAL A 210 10.25 -14.99 -4.92
C VAL A 210 10.18 -15.80 -3.63
N SER A 211 10.91 -15.42 -2.60
CA SER A 211 10.93 -16.19 -1.34
C SER A 211 9.75 -15.85 -0.42
N GLN A 212 9.11 -14.71 -0.61
CA GLN A 212 8.10 -14.22 0.34
C GLN A 212 6.85 -13.61 -0.28
N TRP A 213 6.73 -13.45 -1.58
CA TRP A 213 5.56 -12.87 -2.30
C TRP A 213 4.63 -12.06 -1.38
N ASP A 214 5.06 -10.88 -1.01
CA ASP A 214 4.33 -10.04 -0.09
C ASP A 214 3.37 -9.11 -0.86
N SER A 215 2.54 -9.78 -1.66
CA SER A 215 1.55 -9.13 -2.52
C SER A 215 0.17 -9.60 -2.12
N TRP A 216 -0.74 -8.67 -1.91
CA TRP A 216 -2.06 -8.94 -1.36
C TRP A 216 -3.15 -8.13 -2.05
N THR A 217 -4.37 -8.69 -2.02
CA THR A 217 -5.61 -8.01 -2.40
C THR A 217 -6.72 -8.40 -1.44
N GLY A 218 -7.86 -7.72 -1.51
CA GLY A 218 -9.02 -8.00 -0.67
C GLY A 218 -10.32 -7.49 -1.28
N HIS A 219 -11.45 -7.90 -0.71
CA HIS A 219 -12.78 -7.55 -1.19
C HIS A 219 -13.63 -6.94 -0.07
N LEU A 220 -14.56 -6.08 -0.45
CA LEU A 220 -15.62 -5.62 0.45
C LEU A 220 -16.65 -6.75 0.68
N ALA A 221 -17.43 -6.65 1.76
CA ALA A 221 -18.64 -7.48 1.91
C ALA A 221 -19.59 -7.16 0.73
N ASP A 222 -20.24 -8.16 0.16
CA ASP A 222 -21.17 -8.04 -0.97
C ASP A 222 -20.56 -7.73 -2.35
N GLU A 223 -19.25 -7.82 -2.53
CA GLU A 223 -18.63 -7.96 -3.86
C GLU A 223 -18.87 -9.35 -4.47
N SER A 224 -19.92 -10.02 -4.05
CA SER A 224 -20.30 -11.32 -4.60
C SER A 224 -20.96 -11.12 -5.96
N ASN A 225 -20.18 -11.34 -7.01
CA ASN A 225 -20.44 -12.00 -8.30
C ASN A 225 -19.66 -11.37 -9.43
#